data_1dfcc319f3a679a2666886c2cf6e0a68
#
_entry.id   1dfcc319f3a679a2666886c2cf6e0a68
#
_cell.length_a   1.000
_cell.length_b   1.000
_cell.length_c   1.000
_cell.angle_alpha   90.00
_cell.angle_beta   90.00
_cell.angle_gamma   90.00
#
_symmetry.space_group_name_H-M   'P 1'
#
loop_
_entity.id
_entity.type
_entity.pdbx_description
1 polymer ?
#
loop_
_entity_poly.entity_id
_entity_poly.type
_entity_poly.pdbx_seq_one_letter_code
_entity_poly.pdbx_strand_id
1 'polypeptide(L)'
;MGNQEVVIVSAVRTAIGSFNGTLKNTPATELGAIVIKQALAKAGVNGDQVDEIIMGNVLQAGLGQNPARQAAIKAGVPESVSSMTINKVCGSGLKAVHLATQAILAGDADIIVAGGMENMSRAPYLLNNARDGFKMGDQKLIDSMIQDGLWCAFNDYHMGITAENLCDQYQISREEQDQFSANSQTKAVKAIEDGKFKEEIVPVEIPQRKGDPVIFDTDEYPKKGTSEEKLAGLRPAFKKDGSVTAGNASGINDGAAAVVVMSRKKADELGITPLVSIKANANAGVDPSIMGIGPVTAVKKALEKANVSLEEIELIEANEAFAAQSLAVDRELHFNKEILNVNGGAIALGHPIGASGARILVTLIHEMKKRQAKKGLATLCIGGGQGVATIVELV
;
A
#
# COMPACT_ATOMS: atom_id res chain seq x y z
N MET A 1 20.58 17.37 -20.48
CA MET A 1 19.29 16.66 -20.39
C MET A 1 18.33 17.64 -19.75
N GLY A 2 17.26 18.06 -20.46
CA GLY A 2 16.28 18.98 -19.90
C GLY A 2 15.62 18.35 -18.67
N ASN A 3 15.19 19.18 -17.74
CA ASN A 3 14.51 18.76 -16.50
C ASN A 3 13.16 18.14 -16.88
N GLN A 4 13.13 16.83 -17.20
CA GLN A 4 11.90 16.13 -17.60
C GLN A 4 11.04 15.96 -16.35
N GLU A 5 9.87 16.61 -16.33
CA GLU A 5 8.90 16.48 -15.24
C GLU A 5 8.11 15.18 -15.44
N VAL A 6 7.91 14.44 -14.35
CA VAL A 6 7.08 13.22 -14.31
C VAL A 6 5.81 13.51 -13.53
N VAL A 7 4.67 13.13 -14.10
CA VAL A 7 3.35 13.44 -13.57
C VAL A 7 2.51 12.18 -13.39
N ILE A 8 1.53 12.26 -12.49
CA ILE A 8 0.47 11.26 -12.35
C ILE A 8 -0.81 11.86 -12.90
N VAL A 9 -1.43 11.17 -13.85
CA VAL A 9 -2.63 11.65 -14.54
C VAL A 9 -3.91 10.91 -14.12
N SER A 10 -3.76 9.75 -13.48
CA SER A 10 -4.88 8.98 -12.94
C SER A 10 -4.43 8.19 -11.71
N ALA A 11 -5.34 8.03 -10.75
CA ALA A 11 -5.10 7.32 -9.49
C ALA A 11 -6.40 6.64 -9.05
N VAL A 12 -6.36 5.32 -8.86
CA VAL A 12 -7.54 4.51 -8.47
C VAL A 12 -7.14 3.34 -7.57
N ARG A 13 -8.10 2.85 -6.78
CA ARG A 13 -7.96 1.64 -5.98
C ARG A 13 -9.27 0.85 -5.92
N THR A 14 -9.22 -0.42 -5.58
CA THR A 14 -10.40 -1.14 -5.10
C THR A 14 -10.76 -0.70 -3.68
N ALA A 15 -11.98 -0.96 -3.24
CA ALA A 15 -12.23 -1.06 -1.82
C ALA A 15 -11.35 -2.16 -1.21
N ILE A 16 -11.02 -2.05 0.08
CA ILE A 16 -10.17 -3.01 0.78
C ILE A 16 -11.02 -4.07 1.46
N GLY A 17 -10.76 -5.34 1.10
CA GLY A 17 -11.41 -6.51 1.69
C GLY A 17 -10.76 -6.93 3.00
N SER A 18 -11.55 -7.47 3.91
CA SER A 18 -11.09 -8.13 5.12
C SER A 18 -10.55 -9.52 4.83
N PHE A 19 -9.74 -10.06 5.73
CA PHE A 19 -9.30 -11.44 5.67
C PHE A 19 -10.49 -12.42 5.63
N ASN A 20 -10.52 -13.25 4.60
CA ASN A 20 -11.63 -14.13 4.29
C ASN A 20 -12.99 -13.41 4.08
N GLY A 21 -12.94 -12.10 3.76
CA GLY A 21 -14.11 -11.27 3.49
C GLY A 21 -14.61 -11.35 2.05
N THR A 22 -15.17 -10.25 1.57
CA THR A 22 -15.85 -10.18 0.26
C THR A 22 -14.92 -10.50 -0.91
N LEU A 23 -13.65 -10.08 -0.86
CA LEU A 23 -12.66 -10.29 -1.93
C LEU A 23 -11.95 -11.65 -1.89
N LYS A 24 -12.21 -12.50 -0.91
CA LYS A 24 -11.46 -13.76 -0.69
C LYS A 24 -11.35 -14.68 -1.91
N ASN A 25 -12.30 -14.64 -2.82
CA ASN A 25 -12.33 -15.50 -4.01
C ASN A 25 -11.84 -14.79 -5.28
N THR A 26 -11.51 -13.51 -5.22
CA THR A 26 -11.03 -12.71 -6.36
C THR A 26 -9.51 -12.70 -6.39
N PRO A 27 -8.85 -13.38 -7.35
CA PRO A 27 -7.39 -13.42 -7.42
C PRO A 27 -6.77 -12.02 -7.47
N ALA A 28 -5.57 -11.86 -6.90
CA ALA A 28 -4.84 -10.58 -6.95
C ALA A 28 -4.67 -10.06 -8.39
N THR A 29 -4.46 -10.96 -9.35
CA THR A 29 -4.34 -10.63 -10.78
C THR A 29 -5.63 -10.06 -11.40
N GLU A 30 -6.79 -10.40 -10.85
CA GLU A 30 -8.08 -9.82 -11.27
C GLU A 30 -8.30 -8.46 -10.63
N LEU A 31 -7.99 -8.32 -9.33
CA LEU A 31 -8.01 -7.01 -8.66
C LEU A 31 -7.06 -6.03 -9.37
N GLY A 32 -5.86 -6.49 -9.73
CA GLY A 32 -4.90 -5.73 -10.53
C GLY A 32 -5.44 -5.32 -11.90
N ALA A 33 -6.11 -6.24 -12.61
CA ALA A 33 -6.72 -5.95 -13.91
C ALA A 33 -7.79 -4.87 -13.82
N ILE A 34 -8.63 -4.91 -12.80
CA ILE A 34 -9.69 -3.93 -12.56
C ILE A 34 -9.10 -2.52 -12.39
N VAL A 35 -8.08 -2.36 -11.54
CA VAL A 35 -7.47 -1.04 -11.31
C VAL A 35 -6.65 -0.56 -12.49
N ILE A 36 -5.94 -1.43 -13.23
CA ILE A 36 -5.22 -1.08 -14.45
C ILE A 36 -6.21 -0.54 -15.50
N LYS A 37 -7.26 -1.31 -15.79
CA LYS A 37 -8.29 -0.93 -16.76
C LYS A 37 -8.93 0.43 -16.43
N GLN A 38 -9.29 0.61 -15.17
CA GLN A 38 -9.95 1.85 -14.73
C GLN A 38 -8.98 3.04 -14.67
N ALA A 39 -7.71 2.83 -14.28
CA ALA A 39 -6.70 3.87 -14.29
C ALA A 39 -6.49 4.41 -15.71
N LEU A 40 -6.38 3.53 -16.70
CA LEU A 40 -6.27 3.89 -18.11
C LEU A 40 -7.52 4.62 -18.60
N ALA A 41 -8.72 4.11 -18.31
CA ALA A 41 -9.97 4.75 -18.69
C ALA A 41 -10.11 6.16 -18.11
N LYS A 42 -9.80 6.36 -16.83
CA LYS A 42 -9.82 7.69 -16.19
C LYS A 42 -8.76 8.64 -16.74
N ALA A 43 -7.62 8.11 -17.19
CA ALA A 43 -6.57 8.90 -17.83
C ALA A 43 -6.90 9.27 -19.28
N GLY A 44 -7.88 8.62 -19.91
CA GLY A 44 -8.13 8.75 -21.35
C GLY A 44 -7.00 8.16 -22.20
N VAL A 45 -6.28 7.17 -21.68
CA VAL A 45 -5.14 6.50 -22.33
C VAL A 45 -5.58 5.11 -22.82
N ASN A 46 -5.30 4.81 -24.08
CA ASN A 46 -5.52 3.48 -24.62
C ASN A 46 -4.38 2.53 -24.21
N GLY A 47 -4.69 1.23 -24.10
CA GLY A 47 -3.70 0.24 -23.68
C GLY A 47 -2.47 0.13 -24.61
N ASP A 48 -2.61 0.44 -25.90
CA ASP A 48 -1.53 0.43 -26.90
C ASP A 48 -0.58 1.64 -26.80
N GLN A 49 -0.94 2.66 -26.04
CA GLN A 49 -0.10 3.82 -25.76
C GLN A 49 0.81 3.62 -24.54
N VAL A 50 0.60 2.54 -23.80
CA VAL A 50 1.38 2.22 -22.59
C VAL A 50 2.68 1.53 -22.97
N ASP A 51 3.79 1.98 -22.40
CA ASP A 51 5.11 1.38 -22.65
C ASP A 51 5.34 0.17 -21.73
N GLU A 52 4.96 0.28 -20.47
CA GLU A 52 5.15 -0.79 -19.49
C GLU A 52 4.11 -0.76 -18.36
N ILE A 53 3.88 -1.93 -17.75
CA ILE A 53 3.07 -2.07 -16.52
C ILE A 53 3.93 -2.65 -15.41
N ILE A 54 4.01 -1.95 -14.27
CA ILE A 54 4.79 -2.37 -13.09
C ILE A 54 3.85 -2.52 -11.89
N MET A 55 3.62 -3.76 -11.45
CA MET A 55 2.74 -4.02 -10.31
C MET A 55 3.49 -4.71 -9.16
N GLY A 56 3.33 -4.17 -7.96
CA GLY A 56 3.73 -4.82 -6.72
C GLY A 56 2.83 -6.00 -6.40
N ASN A 57 3.44 -7.13 -6.00
CA ASN A 57 2.73 -8.27 -5.44
C ASN A 57 3.72 -9.09 -4.60
N VAL A 58 3.36 -9.40 -3.36
CA VAL A 58 4.24 -10.08 -2.41
C VAL A 58 3.96 -11.57 -2.37
N LEU A 59 2.71 -11.95 -2.18
CA LEU A 59 2.28 -13.34 -2.02
C LEU A 59 1.96 -13.95 -3.39
N GLN A 60 3.00 -14.39 -4.10
CA GLN A 60 2.89 -14.83 -5.50
C GLN A 60 2.72 -16.34 -5.65
N ALA A 61 2.88 -17.11 -4.60
CA ALA A 61 2.79 -18.57 -4.67
C ALA A 61 1.42 -19.01 -5.23
N GLY A 62 1.44 -19.85 -6.27
CA GLY A 62 0.23 -20.37 -6.91
C GLY A 62 -0.50 -19.41 -7.86
N LEU A 63 -0.04 -18.17 -8.03
CA LEU A 63 -0.66 -17.21 -8.97
C LEU A 63 -0.24 -17.45 -10.44
N GLY A 64 0.76 -18.28 -10.69
CA GLY A 64 1.31 -18.50 -12.03
C GLY A 64 2.40 -17.49 -12.39
N GLN A 65 2.79 -17.47 -13.66
CA GLN A 65 3.90 -16.64 -14.14
C GLN A 65 3.49 -15.17 -14.14
N ASN A 66 4.37 -14.31 -13.63
CA ASN A 66 4.30 -12.85 -13.71
C ASN A 66 2.89 -12.29 -13.48
N PRO A 67 2.43 -12.18 -12.23
CA PRO A 67 1.10 -11.69 -11.91
C PRO A 67 0.75 -10.33 -12.53
N ALA A 68 1.72 -9.39 -12.67
CA ALA A 68 1.52 -8.12 -13.35
C ALA A 68 1.16 -8.31 -14.84
N ARG A 69 1.83 -9.24 -15.51
CA ARG A 69 1.52 -9.57 -16.90
C ARG A 69 0.12 -10.14 -17.06
N GLN A 70 -0.29 -11.03 -16.15
CA GLN A 70 -1.65 -11.56 -16.15
C GLN A 70 -2.68 -10.45 -15.95
N ALA A 71 -2.44 -9.53 -15.02
CA ALA A 71 -3.32 -8.40 -14.75
C ALA A 71 -3.43 -7.47 -15.97
N ALA A 72 -2.31 -7.17 -16.65
CA ALA A 72 -2.26 -6.36 -17.85
C ALA A 72 -3.12 -6.92 -18.98
N ILE A 73 -2.93 -8.20 -19.31
CA ILE A 73 -3.70 -8.89 -20.36
C ILE A 73 -5.19 -8.95 -20.02
N LYS A 74 -5.53 -9.29 -18.76
CA LYS A 74 -6.91 -9.29 -18.28
C LYS A 74 -7.55 -7.89 -18.32
N ALA A 75 -6.77 -6.84 -18.17
CA ALA A 75 -7.22 -5.45 -18.30
C ALA A 75 -7.50 -5.03 -19.75
N GLY A 76 -7.12 -5.86 -20.74
CA GLY A 76 -7.25 -5.59 -22.16
C GLY A 76 -6.07 -4.80 -22.74
N VAL A 77 -4.95 -4.73 -22.03
CA VAL A 77 -3.71 -4.14 -22.58
C VAL A 77 -3.11 -5.09 -23.61
N PRO A 78 -2.65 -4.58 -24.78
CA PRO A 78 -2.10 -5.41 -25.84
C PRO A 78 -0.90 -6.25 -25.43
N GLU A 79 -0.72 -7.39 -26.06
CA GLU A 79 0.39 -8.32 -25.80
C GLU A 79 1.78 -7.71 -26.09
N SER A 80 1.84 -6.67 -26.91
CA SER A 80 3.07 -5.93 -27.21
C SER A 80 3.62 -5.13 -26.04
N VAL A 81 2.76 -4.77 -25.06
CA VAL A 81 3.16 -3.98 -23.88
C VAL A 81 3.82 -4.89 -22.84
N SER A 82 5.03 -4.56 -22.42
CA SER A 82 5.74 -5.33 -21.40
C SER A 82 5.15 -5.17 -20.00
N SER A 83 5.42 -6.11 -19.10
CA SER A 83 4.93 -6.04 -17.73
C SER A 83 5.89 -6.69 -16.74
N MET A 84 6.04 -6.10 -15.56
CA MET A 84 6.93 -6.59 -14.51
C MET A 84 6.22 -6.64 -13.16
N THR A 85 6.37 -7.77 -12.47
CA THR A 85 5.96 -7.90 -11.06
C THR A 85 7.15 -7.65 -10.16
N ILE A 86 6.98 -6.79 -9.15
CA ILE A 86 8.02 -6.50 -8.18
C ILE A 86 7.60 -6.87 -6.76
N ASN A 87 8.57 -7.25 -5.95
CA ASN A 87 8.40 -7.50 -4.52
C ASN A 87 9.42 -6.67 -3.73
N LYS A 88 8.92 -5.70 -2.99
CA LYS A 88 9.61 -4.94 -1.94
C LYS A 88 8.76 -4.95 -0.67
N VAL A 89 8.14 -6.09 -0.37
CA VAL A 89 7.19 -6.27 0.73
C VAL A 89 6.16 -5.13 0.74
N CYS A 90 5.89 -4.49 1.89
CA CYS A 90 4.91 -3.41 2.02
C CYS A 90 5.15 -2.22 1.07
N GLY A 91 6.40 -1.99 0.68
CA GLY A 91 6.80 -0.90 -0.23
C GLY A 91 6.59 -1.16 -1.72
N SER A 92 6.13 -2.36 -2.12
CA SER A 92 6.07 -2.76 -3.53
C SER A 92 5.28 -1.80 -4.41
N GLY A 93 4.07 -1.43 -3.99
CA GLY A 93 3.21 -0.54 -4.78
C GLY A 93 3.81 0.86 -4.99
N LEU A 94 4.42 1.46 -3.95
CA LEU A 94 5.08 2.76 -4.08
C LEU A 94 6.40 2.65 -4.85
N LYS A 95 7.12 1.52 -4.68
CA LYS A 95 8.33 1.25 -5.47
C LYS A 95 8.04 1.08 -6.96
N ALA A 96 6.89 0.55 -7.35
CA ALA A 96 6.46 0.51 -8.74
C ALA A 96 6.38 1.94 -9.34
N VAL A 97 5.85 2.90 -8.59
CA VAL A 97 5.83 4.32 -8.99
C VAL A 97 7.24 4.90 -9.09
N HIS A 98 8.15 4.55 -8.16
CA HIS A 98 9.55 4.97 -8.26
C HIS A 98 10.24 4.45 -9.51
N LEU A 99 9.99 3.19 -9.89
CA LEU A 99 10.56 2.59 -11.11
C LEU A 99 9.98 3.23 -12.36
N ALA A 100 8.67 3.47 -12.41
CA ALA A 100 8.03 4.22 -13.48
C ALA A 100 8.64 5.62 -13.65
N THR A 101 8.83 6.34 -12.54
CA THR A 101 9.50 7.65 -12.55
C THR A 101 10.91 7.55 -13.13
N GLN A 102 11.69 6.55 -12.71
CA GLN A 102 13.07 6.33 -13.16
C GLN A 102 13.13 6.02 -14.66
N ALA A 103 12.27 5.13 -15.16
CA ALA A 103 12.21 4.79 -16.58
C ALA A 103 11.86 5.99 -17.47
N ILE A 104 10.89 6.80 -17.04
CA ILE A 104 10.51 8.04 -17.75
C ILE A 104 11.65 9.05 -17.74
N LEU A 105 12.31 9.27 -16.61
CA LEU A 105 13.46 10.18 -16.52
C LEU A 105 14.68 9.70 -17.32
N ALA A 106 14.84 8.38 -17.48
CA ALA A 106 15.88 7.79 -18.31
C ALA A 106 15.58 7.91 -19.82
N GLY A 107 14.32 8.15 -20.17
CA GLY A 107 13.86 8.20 -21.57
C GLY A 107 13.51 6.84 -22.15
N ASP A 108 13.38 5.81 -21.32
CA ASP A 108 13.00 4.44 -21.73
C ASP A 108 11.50 4.29 -21.96
N ALA A 109 10.68 5.20 -21.41
CA ALA A 109 9.23 5.18 -21.49
C ALA A 109 8.64 6.59 -21.36
N ASP A 110 7.43 6.78 -21.88
CA ASP A 110 6.62 8.00 -21.71
C ASP A 110 5.38 7.75 -20.84
N ILE A 111 4.78 6.55 -20.90
CA ILE A 111 3.54 6.19 -20.18
C ILE A 111 3.70 4.83 -19.50
N ILE A 112 3.60 4.82 -18.17
CA ILE A 112 3.67 3.57 -17.37
C ILE A 112 2.47 3.50 -16.43
N VAL A 113 1.83 2.33 -16.36
CA VAL A 113 0.89 2.02 -15.29
C VAL A 113 1.67 1.39 -14.14
N ALA A 114 1.65 2.04 -12.98
CA ALA A 114 2.34 1.58 -11.79
C ALA A 114 1.37 1.38 -10.63
N GLY A 115 1.56 0.33 -9.85
CA GLY A 115 0.67 0.06 -8.74
C GLY A 115 1.04 -1.17 -7.94
N GLY A 116 0.03 -1.78 -7.32
CA GLY A 116 0.18 -3.02 -6.60
C GLY A 116 -1.16 -3.72 -6.39
N MET A 117 -1.09 -5.01 -6.15
CA MET A 117 -2.23 -5.89 -5.92
C MET A 117 -1.86 -6.94 -4.91
N GLU A 118 -2.79 -7.33 -4.06
CA GLU A 118 -2.59 -8.38 -3.08
C GLU A 118 -3.92 -9.06 -2.76
N ASN A 119 -3.92 -10.37 -2.62
CA ASN A 119 -4.99 -11.08 -1.96
C ASN A 119 -4.38 -12.01 -0.91
N MET A 120 -4.33 -11.54 0.32
CA MET A 120 -3.73 -12.27 1.44
C MET A 120 -4.61 -13.44 1.86
N SER A 121 -5.93 -13.35 1.64
CA SER A 121 -6.88 -14.43 1.90
C SER A 121 -6.65 -15.67 1.05
N ARG A 122 -5.96 -15.54 -0.10
CA ARG A 122 -5.69 -16.63 -1.04
C ARG A 122 -4.26 -17.16 -0.97
N ALA A 123 -3.46 -16.68 -0.04
CA ALA A 123 -2.10 -17.20 0.14
C ALA A 123 -2.15 -18.70 0.46
N PRO A 124 -1.46 -19.56 -0.31
CA PRO A 124 -1.52 -21.00 -0.11
C PRO A 124 -0.64 -21.45 1.05
N TYR A 125 -0.90 -22.64 1.55
CA TYR A 125 0.05 -23.36 2.39
C TYR A 125 1.07 -24.09 1.53
N LEU A 126 2.32 -24.10 1.96
CA LEU A 126 3.46 -24.69 1.26
C LEU A 126 3.90 -25.98 1.95
N LEU A 127 4.24 -26.96 1.13
CA LEU A 127 4.83 -28.21 1.58
C LEU A 127 6.28 -28.29 1.08
N ASN A 128 7.23 -27.95 1.94
CA ASN A 128 8.65 -27.96 1.61
C ASN A 128 9.17 -29.40 1.43
N ASN A 129 10.24 -29.54 0.65
CA ASN A 129 10.94 -30.83 0.40
C ASN A 129 10.08 -31.92 -0.28
N ALA A 130 8.88 -31.60 -0.78
CA ALA A 130 8.00 -32.55 -1.45
C ALA A 130 8.65 -33.18 -2.70
N ARG A 131 9.55 -32.46 -3.39
CA ARG A 131 10.24 -32.98 -4.60
C ARG A 131 11.22 -34.08 -4.31
N ASP A 132 11.81 -34.10 -3.10
CA ASP A 132 12.77 -35.13 -2.68
C ASP A 132 12.05 -36.38 -2.11
N GLY A 133 10.72 -36.32 -1.98
CA GLY A 133 9.87 -37.29 -1.33
C GLY A 133 9.97 -37.24 0.19
N PHE A 134 8.93 -37.75 0.84
CA PHE A 134 8.88 -37.84 2.30
C PHE A 134 9.24 -39.26 2.77
N LYS A 135 10.09 -39.30 3.78
CA LYS A 135 10.42 -40.56 4.49
C LYS A 135 9.44 -40.75 5.65
N MET A 136 9.85 -41.47 6.67
CA MET A 136 9.05 -41.68 7.87
C MET A 136 8.89 -40.40 8.69
N GLY A 137 7.69 -40.17 9.23
CA GLY A 137 7.35 -39.06 10.11
C GLY A 137 6.46 -38.00 9.48
N ASP A 138 5.90 -37.12 10.33
CA ASP A 138 4.99 -36.04 9.94
C ASP A 138 5.70 -34.94 9.19
N GLN A 139 4.94 -34.19 8.34
CA GLN A 139 5.42 -33.01 7.62
C GLN A 139 4.60 -31.78 8.03
N LYS A 140 5.25 -30.62 8.03
CA LYS A 140 4.59 -29.35 8.34
C LYS A 140 4.12 -28.66 7.05
N LEU A 141 2.89 -28.18 7.06
CA LEU A 141 2.40 -27.18 6.11
C LEU A 141 2.77 -25.79 6.60
N ILE A 142 3.38 -25.00 5.74
CA ILE A 142 3.84 -23.63 6.06
C ILE A 142 2.86 -22.65 5.45
N ASP A 143 2.30 -21.75 6.27
CA ASP A 143 1.47 -20.64 5.81
C ASP A 143 2.35 -19.61 5.08
N SER A 144 2.19 -19.52 3.75
CA SER A 144 2.99 -18.60 2.93
C SER A 144 2.68 -17.14 3.22
N MET A 145 1.47 -16.81 3.68
CA MET A 145 1.13 -15.44 4.09
C MET A 145 2.00 -14.98 5.26
N ILE A 146 2.17 -15.86 6.24
CA ILE A 146 3.05 -15.57 7.39
C ILE A 146 4.50 -15.61 6.96
N GLN A 147 4.94 -16.70 6.33
CA GLN A 147 6.34 -16.94 5.99
C GLN A 147 6.93 -15.87 5.07
N ASP A 148 6.21 -15.49 4.01
CA ASP A 148 6.70 -14.59 2.96
C ASP A 148 6.29 -13.13 3.17
N GLY A 149 5.23 -12.88 3.95
CA GLY A 149 4.68 -11.54 4.14
C GLY A 149 4.87 -10.95 5.53
N LEU A 150 4.82 -11.77 6.60
CA LEU A 150 4.70 -11.30 7.98
C LEU A 150 5.79 -11.81 8.93
N TRP A 151 6.77 -12.57 8.44
CA TRP A 151 7.87 -13.13 9.21
C TRP A 151 9.19 -12.42 8.92
N CYS A 152 9.94 -12.07 9.96
CA CYS A 152 11.28 -11.51 9.80
C CYS A 152 12.28 -12.62 9.48
N ALA A 153 12.75 -12.66 8.23
CA ALA A 153 13.72 -13.65 7.77
C ALA A 153 15.11 -13.53 8.43
N PHE A 154 15.41 -12.40 9.07
CA PHE A 154 16.71 -12.12 9.70
C PHE A 154 16.72 -12.48 11.19
N ASN A 155 15.59 -12.28 11.88
CA ASN A 155 15.49 -12.46 13.32
C ASN A 155 14.58 -13.64 13.72
N ASP A 156 14.01 -14.34 12.75
CA ASP A 156 13.18 -15.53 12.93
C ASP A 156 11.98 -15.32 13.89
N TYR A 157 11.23 -14.22 13.68
CA TYR A 157 10.00 -13.93 14.43
C TYR A 157 8.99 -13.13 13.60
N HIS A 158 7.75 -13.07 14.07
CA HIS A 158 6.66 -12.32 13.42
C HIS A 158 6.94 -10.81 13.46
N MET A 159 6.49 -10.08 12.40
CA MET A 159 6.63 -8.60 12.31
C MET A 159 6.08 -7.87 13.54
N GLY A 160 5.09 -8.41 14.23
CA GLY A 160 4.59 -7.83 15.48
C GLY A 160 5.65 -7.71 16.58
N ILE A 161 6.69 -8.58 16.60
CA ILE A 161 7.82 -8.44 17.53
C ILE A 161 8.66 -7.20 17.20
N THR A 162 8.78 -6.83 15.94
CA THR A 162 9.47 -5.57 15.57
C THR A 162 8.73 -4.33 16.12
N ALA A 163 7.40 -4.41 16.22
CA ALA A 163 6.59 -3.36 16.85
C ALA A 163 6.78 -3.33 18.38
N GLU A 164 6.85 -4.50 19.04
CA GLU A 164 7.19 -4.59 20.48
C GLU A 164 8.60 -4.03 20.75
N ASN A 165 9.58 -4.30 19.87
CA ASN A 165 10.92 -3.71 20.01
C ASN A 165 10.88 -2.18 19.96
N LEU A 166 10.01 -1.59 19.14
CA LEU A 166 9.81 -0.15 19.10
C LEU A 166 9.11 0.36 20.36
N CYS A 167 8.16 -0.39 20.93
CA CYS A 167 7.57 -0.04 22.21
C CYS A 167 8.64 0.04 23.31
N ASP A 168 9.52 -0.94 23.37
CA ASP A 168 10.62 -0.99 24.33
C ASP A 168 11.63 0.18 24.12
N GLN A 169 12.03 0.42 22.85
CA GLN A 169 13.04 1.45 22.52
C GLN A 169 12.52 2.88 22.69
N TYR A 170 11.28 3.12 22.27
CA TYR A 170 10.68 4.46 22.28
C TYR A 170 9.76 4.69 23.49
N GLN A 171 9.66 3.73 24.42
CA GLN A 171 8.80 3.82 25.62
C GLN A 171 7.36 4.17 25.23
N ILE A 172 6.81 3.45 24.24
CA ILE A 172 5.43 3.62 23.77
C ILE A 172 4.51 2.73 24.60
N SER A 173 3.54 3.34 25.29
CA SER A 173 2.61 2.61 26.13
C SER A 173 1.50 1.91 25.32
N ARG A 174 0.79 1.01 25.95
CA ARG A 174 -0.39 0.35 25.41
C ARG A 174 -1.52 1.36 25.15
N GLU A 175 -1.72 2.28 26.08
CA GLU A 175 -2.73 3.32 26.02
C GLU A 175 -2.50 4.24 24.82
N GLU A 176 -1.28 4.69 24.58
CA GLU A 176 -0.93 5.50 23.39
C GLU A 176 -1.26 4.76 22.09
N GLN A 177 -0.98 3.46 22.01
CA GLN A 177 -1.27 2.63 20.85
C GLN A 177 -2.79 2.48 20.63
N ASP A 178 -3.55 2.22 21.68
CA ASP A 178 -4.99 2.04 21.60
C ASP A 178 -5.70 3.37 21.26
N GLN A 179 -5.25 4.50 21.81
CA GLN A 179 -5.74 5.83 21.45
C GLN A 179 -5.48 6.16 19.99
N PHE A 180 -4.26 5.92 19.50
CA PHE A 180 -3.91 6.10 18.09
C PHE A 180 -4.83 5.28 17.19
N SER A 181 -5.07 4.03 17.55
CA SER A 181 -5.90 3.10 16.78
C SER A 181 -7.37 3.48 16.78
N ALA A 182 -7.92 3.89 17.93
CA ALA A 182 -9.29 4.39 18.03
C ALA A 182 -9.50 5.65 17.18
N ASN A 183 -8.51 6.55 17.13
CA ASN A 183 -8.53 7.73 16.28
C ASN A 183 -8.51 7.37 14.79
N SER A 184 -7.66 6.42 14.36
CA SER A 184 -7.62 5.93 12.98
C SER A 184 -8.98 5.34 12.56
N GLN A 185 -9.59 4.51 13.42
CA GLN A 185 -10.92 3.94 13.19
C GLN A 185 -12.00 5.01 13.06
N THR A 186 -12.00 5.99 13.96
CA THR A 186 -12.98 7.10 13.94
C THR A 186 -12.87 7.91 12.66
N LYS A 187 -11.65 8.26 12.25
CA LYS A 187 -11.39 8.98 10.99
C LYS A 187 -11.88 8.18 9.78
N ALA A 188 -11.56 6.86 9.71
CA ALA A 188 -11.93 6.02 8.58
C ALA A 188 -13.45 5.84 8.46
N VAL A 189 -14.13 5.55 9.56
CA VAL A 189 -15.60 5.43 9.59
C VAL A 189 -16.25 6.72 9.13
N LYS A 190 -15.80 7.87 9.67
CA LYS A 190 -16.32 9.17 9.24
C LYS A 190 -16.05 9.45 7.77
N ALA A 191 -14.86 9.13 7.26
CA ALA A 191 -14.52 9.34 5.86
C ALA A 191 -15.42 8.52 4.92
N ILE A 192 -15.76 7.28 5.29
CA ILE A 192 -16.73 6.43 4.55
C ILE A 192 -18.12 7.06 4.58
N GLU A 193 -18.61 7.46 5.76
CA GLU A 193 -19.93 8.09 5.93
C GLU A 193 -20.04 9.40 5.13
N ASP A 194 -18.97 10.19 5.11
CA ASP A 194 -18.87 11.44 4.33
C ASP A 194 -18.61 11.21 2.82
N GLY A 195 -18.45 9.97 2.38
CA GLY A 195 -18.21 9.60 0.98
C GLY A 195 -16.85 10.04 0.43
N LYS A 196 -15.84 10.22 1.29
CA LYS A 196 -14.51 10.72 0.92
C LYS A 196 -13.79 9.82 -0.10
N PHE A 197 -14.06 8.52 -0.08
CA PHE A 197 -13.37 7.54 -0.94
C PHE A 197 -14.06 7.26 -2.27
N LYS A 198 -15.26 7.81 -2.54
CA LYS A 198 -16.06 7.48 -3.73
C LYS A 198 -15.35 7.72 -5.06
N GLU A 199 -14.53 8.76 -5.16
CA GLU A 199 -13.83 9.09 -6.42
C GLU A 199 -12.61 8.21 -6.68
N GLU A 200 -12.01 7.65 -5.63
CA GLU A 200 -10.81 6.83 -5.74
C GLU A 200 -11.12 5.34 -5.85
N ILE A 201 -12.26 4.88 -5.33
CA ILE A 201 -12.66 3.48 -5.34
C ILE A 201 -13.27 3.09 -6.69
N VAL A 202 -12.78 1.99 -7.23
CA VAL A 202 -13.33 1.28 -8.38
C VAL A 202 -14.16 0.12 -7.85
N PRO A 203 -15.46 0.03 -8.19
CA PRO A 203 -16.28 -1.09 -7.80
C PRO A 203 -15.75 -2.42 -8.35
N VAL A 204 -15.81 -3.45 -7.52
CA VAL A 204 -15.48 -4.83 -7.90
C VAL A 204 -16.78 -5.63 -7.93
N GLU A 205 -17.10 -6.22 -9.09
CA GLU A 205 -18.23 -7.11 -9.24
C GLU A 205 -17.90 -8.51 -8.71
N ILE A 206 -18.61 -8.95 -7.69
CA ILE A 206 -18.44 -10.28 -7.07
C ILE A 206 -19.53 -11.20 -7.61
N PRO A 207 -19.17 -12.15 -8.49
CA PRO A 207 -20.16 -13.09 -9.04
C PRO A 207 -20.87 -13.89 -7.93
N GLN A 208 -22.17 -14.01 -8.04
CA GLN A 208 -22.99 -14.80 -7.14
C GLN A 208 -23.36 -16.13 -7.80
N ARG A 209 -23.58 -17.16 -6.98
CA ARG A 209 -24.03 -18.47 -7.48
C ARG A 209 -25.42 -18.39 -8.14
N LYS A 210 -26.24 -17.46 -7.67
CA LYS A 210 -27.59 -17.14 -8.21
C LYS A 210 -27.83 -15.65 -8.01
N GLY A 211 -28.50 -15.02 -8.98
CA GLY A 211 -28.84 -13.59 -8.96
C GLY A 211 -27.74 -12.70 -9.53
N ASP A 212 -27.90 -11.39 -9.35
CA ASP A 212 -26.96 -10.38 -9.83
C ASP A 212 -25.67 -10.38 -9.00
N PRO A 213 -24.53 -9.95 -9.58
CA PRO A 213 -23.29 -9.80 -8.84
C PRO A 213 -23.45 -8.78 -7.70
N VAL A 214 -22.77 -9.01 -6.59
CA VAL A 214 -22.64 -8.02 -5.51
C VAL A 214 -21.59 -7.01 -5.91
N ILE A 215 -21.94 -5.73 -5.81
CA ILE A 215 -20.99 -4.64 -6.06
C ILE A 215 -20.25 -4.33 -4.77
N PHE A 216 -18.94 -4.55 -4.77
CA PHE A 216 -18.05 -4.23 -3.66
C PHE A 216 -17.34 -2.91 -3.94
N ASP A 217 -17.78 -1.83 -3.31
CA ASP A 217 -17.36 -0.45 -3.54
C ASP A 217 -17.06 0.34 -2.26
N THR A 218 -17.07 -0.34 -1.12
CA THR A 218 -16.86 0.28 0.20
C THR A 218 -15.89 -0.55 1.02
N ASP A 219 -14.90 0.11 1.66
CA ASP A 219 -13.94 -0.55 2.55
C ASP A 219 -14.68 -1.26 3.69
N GLU A 220 -14.51 -2.58 3.81
CA GLU A 220 -15.28 -3.39 4.77
C GLU A 220 -14.56 -3.60 6.12
N TYR A 221 -13.27 -3.23 6.20
CA TYR A 221 -12.46 -3.50 7.39
C TYR A 221 -12.70 -2.53 8.55
N PRO A 222 -13.00 -1.21 8.34
CA PRO A 222 -13.24 -0.26 9.43
C PRO A 222 -14.38 -0.67 10.35
N LYS A 223 -14.15 -0.52 11.68
CA LYS A 223 -15.08 -1.00 12.72
C LYS A 223 -15.74 0.17 13.44
N LYS A 224 -17.00 0.42 13.10
CA LYS A 224 -17.81 1.45 13.75
C LYS A 224 -17.92 1.21 15.27
N GLY A 225 -17.74 2.28 16.04
CA GLY A 225 -17.86 2.24 17.50
C GLY A 225 -16.66 1.61 18.20
N THR A 226 -15.50 1.54 17.56
CA THR A 226 -14.22 1.24 18.23
C THR A 226 -13.90 2.37 19.21
N SER A 227 -13.51 2.02 20.44
CA SER A 227 -13.07 2.96 21.48
C SER A 227 -11.83 2.42 22.18
N GLU A 228 -11.13 3.30 22.90
CA GLU A 228 -9.97 2.93 23.72
C GLU A 228 -10.30 1.85 24.75
N GLU A 229 -11.48 1.93 25.41
CA GLU A 229 -11.90 0.94 26.41
C GLU A 229 -12.10 -0.45 25.79
N LYS A 230 -12.63 -0.50 24.55
CA LYS A 230 -12.79 -1.78 23.83
C LYS A 230 -11.45 -2.36 23.42
N LEU A 231 -10.52 -1.51 23.01
CA LEU A 231 -9.17 -1.93 22.62
C LEU A 231 -8.36 -2.39 23.84
N ALA A 232 -8.48 -1.71 24.97
CA ALA A 232 -7.79 -2.07 26.22
C ALA A 232 -8.11 -3.50 26.69
N GLY A 233 -9.29 -4.04 26.36
CA GLY A 233 -9.69 -5.41 26.67
C GLY A 233 -9.02 -6.48 25.81
N LEU A 234 -8.29 -6.12 24.73
CA LEU A 234 -7.64 -7.08 23.85
C LEU A 234 -6.32 -7.61 24.46
N ARG A 235 -6.06 -8.91 24.21
CA ARG A 235 -4.82 -9.54 24.66
C ARG A 235 -3.66 -9.22 23.70
N PRO A 236 -2.42 -9.13 24.20
CA PRO A 236 -1.23 -9.09 23.35
C PRO A 236 -1.22 -10.26 22.35
N ALA A 237 -0.85 -9.96 21.10
CA ALA A 237 -0.94 -10.93 20.01
C ALA A 237 0.41 -11.62 19.69
N PHE A 238 1.54 -11.01 20.01
CA PHE A 238 2.86 -11.45 19.54
C PHE A 238 3.84 -11.80 20.66
N LYS A 239 3.72 -11.21 21.83
CA LYS A 239 4.57 -11.41 23.00
C LYS A 239 3.69 -11.57 24.25
N LYS A 240 3.97 -12.54 25.12
CA LYS A 240 3.12 -12.87 26.28
C LYS A 240 2.77 -11.67 27.15
N ASP A 241 3.77 -10.84 27.44
CA ASP A 241 3.63 -9.62 28.25
C ASP A 241 3.83 -8.36 27.39
N GLY A 242 3.43 -8.43 26.12
CA GLY A 242 3.54 -7.35 25.16
C GLY A 242 2.38 -6.37 25.21
N SER A 243 2.43 -5.37 24.36
CA SER A 243 1.42 -4.31 24.23
C SER A 243 0.75 -4.26 22.86
N VAL A 244 1.33 -4.92 21.85
CA VAL A 244 0.78 -4.97 20.49
C VAL A 244 -0.33 -6.00 20.39
N THR A 245 -1.50 -5.58 19.94
CA THR A 245 -2.72 -6.40 19.84
C THR A 245 -3.25 -6.41 18.41
N ALA A 246 -4.24 -7.27 18.13
CA ALA A 246 -4.97 -7.23 16.86
C ALA A 246 -5.78 -5.93 16.64
N GLY A 247 -5.97 -5.11 17.67
CA GLY A 247 -6.69 -3.84 17.58
C GLY A 247 -5.80 -2.63 17.33
N ASN A 248 -4.49 -2.74 17.62
CA ASN A 248 -3.51 -1.68 17.41
C ASN A 248 -2.42 -2.06 16.38
N ALA A 249 -2.73 -3.06 15.57
CA ALA A 249 -2.00 -3.48 14.37
C ALA A 249 -2.91 -3.40 13.14
N SER A 250 -2.33 -3.23 11.96
CA SER A 250 -3.07 -3.33 10.70
C SER A 250 -3.61 -4.74 10.47
N GLY A 251 -4.65 -4.85 9.67
CA GLY A 251 -5.25 -6.13 9.31
C GLY A 251 -4.50 -6.91 8.23
N ILE A 252 -4.97 -8.12 8.02
CA ILE A 252 -4.70 -8.95 6.84
C ILE A 252 -5.80 -8.65 5.84
N ASN A 253 -5.46 -8.18 4.64
CA ASN A 253 -6.43 -7.59 3.74
C ASN A 253 -6.16 -7.91 2.27
N ASP A 254 -7.18 -7.67 1.45
CA ASP A 254 -7.18 -7.89 0.02
C ASP A 254 -7.48 -6.58 -0.71
N GLY A 255 -6.78 -6.29 -1.81
CA GLY A 255 -7.03 -5.08 -2.57
C GLY A 255 -5.97 -4.77 -3.63
N ALA A 256 -6.24 -3.77 -4.46
CA ALA A 256 -5.32 -3.29 -5.47
C ALA A 256 -5.43 -1.77 -5.66
N ALA A 257 -4.36 -1.16 -6.14
CA ALA A 257 -4.31 0.25 -6.50
C ALA A 257 -3.37 0.47 -7.69
N ALA A 258 -3.69 1.41 -8.56
CA ALA A 258 -2.87 1.76 -9.71
C ALA A 258 -2.93 3.27 -10.00
N VAL A 259 -1.83 3.78 -10.53
CA VAL A 259 -1.70 5.13 -11.06
C VAL A 259 -1.16 5.08 -12.50
N VAL A 260 -1.55 6.03 -13.33
CA VAL A 260 -0.91 6.25 -14.63
C VAL A 260 0.12 7.35 -14.46
N VAL A 261 1.39 6.97 -14.66
CA VAL A 261 2.57 7.85 -14.58
C VAL A 261 3.02 8.15 -16.00
N MET A 262 3.27 9.43 -16.32
CA MET A 262 3.78 9.79 -17.64
C MET A 262 4.72 10.98 -17.60
N SER A 263 5.45 11.19 -18.70
CA SER A 263 6.22 12.42 -18.89
C SER A 263 5.27 13.61 -19.03
N ARG A 264 5.63 14.77 -18.46
CA ARG A 264 4.84 16.00 -18.62
C ARG A 264 4.63 16.35 -20.09
N LYS A 265 5.68 16.18 -20.89
CA LYS A 265 5.64 16.38 -22.33
C LYS A 265 4.55 15.53 -22.99
N LYS A 266 4.47 14.23 -22.61
CA LYS A 266 3.48 13.32 -23.17
C LYS A 266 2.05 13.67 -22.75
N ALA A 267 1.87 14.10 -21.49
CA ALA A 267 0.58 14.59 -21.00
C ALA A 267 0.11 15.81 -21.81
N ASP A 268 1.00 16.77 -22.05
CA ASP A 268 0.71 17.97 -22.85
C ASP A 268 0.40 17.61 -24.32
N GLU A 269 1.15 16.70 -24.94
CA GLU A 269 0.91 16.19 -26.32
C GLU A 269 -0.47 15.54 -26.47
N LEU A 270 -0.92 14.83 -25.44
CA LEU A 270 -2.22 14.13 -25.42
C LEU A 270 -3.37 15.02 -24.91
N GLY A 271 -3.08 16.23 -24.47
CA GLY A 271 -4.08 17.13 -23.87
C GLY A 271 -4.64 16.63 -22.55
N ILE A 272 -3.87 15.82 -21.80
CA ILE A 272 -4.25 15.23 -20.52
C ILE A 272 -3.79 16.15 -19.39
N THR A 273 -4.72 16.55 -18.52
CA THR A 273 -4.41 17.37 -17.34
C THR A 273 -3.87 16.49 -16.22
N PRO A 274 -2.62 16.70 -15.76
CA PRO A 274 -2.09 15.96 -14.63
C PRO A 274 -2.83 16.24 -13.31
N LEU A 275 -2.82 15.27 -12.41
CA LEU A 275 -3.32 15.42 -11.04
C LEU A 275 -2.22 16.01 -10.14
N VAL A 276 -1.02 15.41 -10.21
CA VAL A 276 0.14 15.83 -9.42
C VAL A 276 1.42 15.62 -10.23
N SER A 277 2.48 16.36 -9.89
CA SER A 277 3.85 16.09 -10.30
C SER A 277 4.60 15.34 -9.20
N ILE A 278 5.50 14.42 -9.59
CA ILE A 278 6.36 13.69 -8.65
C ILE A 278 7.62 14.53 -8.41
N LYS A 279 7.79 15.02 -7.19
CA LYS A 279 8.94 15.89 -6.85
C LYS A 279 10.14 15.09 -6.37
N ALA A 280 9.93 14.07 -5.57
CA ALA A 280 11.00 13.20 -5.09
C ALA A 280 10.52 11.81 -4.74
N ASN A 281 11.40 10.85 -4.99
CA ASN A 281 11.28 9.46 -4.55
C ASN A 281 12.52 9.08 -3.74
N ALA A 282 12.34 8.45 -2.56
CA ALA A 282 13.44 8.01 -1.72
C ALA A 282 13.21 6.61 -1.14
N ASN A 283 14.33 5.93 -0.90
CA ASN A 283 14.37 4.62 -0.25
C ASN A 283 15.41 4.68 0.88
N ALA A 284 15.18 3.92 1.94
CA ALA A 284 16.09 3.78 3.07
C ALA A 284 16.20 2.33 3.54
N GLY A 285 17.30 1.98 4.15
CA GLY A 285 17.48 0.78 4.93
C GLY A 285 17.67 1.15 6.40
N VAL A 286 17.18 0.30 7.31
CA VAL A 286 17.33 0.40 8.77
C VAL A 286 17.50 -1.01 9.33
N ASP A 287 17.81 -1.13 10.61
CA ASP A 287 17.88 -2.43 11.28
C ASP A 287 16.53 -3.18 11.13
N PRO A 288 16.55 -4.43 10.64
CA PRO A 288 15.36 -5.26 10.50
C PRO A 288 14.55 -5.42 11.81
N SER A 289 15.22 -5.44 12.96
CA SER A 289 14.57 -5.61 14.27
C SER A 289 13.66 -4.45 14.67
N ILE A 290 13.85 -3.29 14.05
CA ILE A 290 13.07 -2.06 14.25
C ILE A 290 12.61 -1.50 12.89
N MET A 291 12.19 -2.37 11.98
CA MET A 291 11.83 -2.00 10.59
C MET A 291 10.82 -0.84 10.52
N GLY A 292 10.02 -0.66 11.55
CA GLY A 292 8.97 0.35 11.60
C GLY A 292 9.46 1.80 11.51
N ILE A 293 10.73 2.09 11.85
CA ILE A 293 11.31 3.44 11.69
C ILE A 293 11.89 3.71 10.29
N GLY A 294 11.76 2.77 9.35
CA GLY A 294 12.20 2.96 7.96
C GLY A 294 11.72 4.26 7.31
N PRO A 295 10.47 4.73 7.56
CA PRO A 295 9.98 6.02 7.08
C PRO A 295 10.83 7.21 7.48
N VAL A 296 11.43 7.21 8.68
CA VAL A 296 12.23 8.35 9.18
C VAL A 296 13.33 8.74 8.21
N THR A 297 14.16 7.77 7.85
CA THR A 297 15.28 8.02 6.92
C THR A 297 14.77 8.23 5.48
N ALA A 298 13.72 7.53 5.07
CA ALA A 298 13.15 7.69 3.73
C ALA A 298 12.56 9.09 3.52
N VAL A 299 11.82 9.60 4.50
CA VAL A 299 11.21 10.95 4.47
C VAL A 299 12.30 12.02 4.46
N LYS A 300 13.30 11.97 5.36
CA LYS A 300 14.42 12.93 5.39
C LYS A 300 15.12 13.00 4.03
N LYS A 301 15.38 11.86 3.39
CA LYS A 301 15.98 11.80 2.04
C LYS A 301 15.03 12.34 0.96
N ALA A 302 13.71 12.14 1.06
CA ALA A 302 12.77 12.66 0.09
C ALA A 302 12.65 14.18 0.19
N LEU A 303 12.61 14.74 1.40
CA LEU A 303 12.60 16.18 1.66
C LEU A 303 13.86 16.85 1.10
N GLU A 304 15.03 16.28 1.37
CA GLU A 304 16.30 16.76 0.83
C GLU A 304 16.30 16.78 -0.71
N LYS A 305 15.86 15.68 -1.35
CA LYS A 305 15.79 15.57 -2.82
C LYS A 305 14.80 16.55 -3.44
N ALA A 306 13.67 16.79 -2.77
CA ALA A 306 12.66 17.75 -3.23
C ALA A 306 13.07 19.20 -2.93
N ASN A 307 14.09 19.42 -2.11
CA ASN A 307 14.51 20.70 -1.58
C ASN A 307 13.35 21.44 -0.88
N VAL A 308 12.64 20.72 -0.01
CA VAL A 308 11.52 21.25 0.80
C VAL A 308 11.70 20.85 2.26
N SER A 309 11.13 21.63 3.17
CA SER A 309 11.07 21.28 4.59
C SER A 309 9.81 20.47 4.90
N LEU A 310 9.76 19.84 6.06
CA LEU A 310 8.59 19.07 6.49
C LEU A 310 7.37 19.97 6.74
N GLU A 311 7.60 21.21 7.19
CA GLU A 311 6.58 22.21 7.45
C GLU A 311 5.89 22.71 6.16
N GLU A 312 6.52 22.55 5.01
CA GLU A 312 5.92 22.85 3.70
C GLU A 312 5.00 21.72 3.20
N ILE A 313 5.01 20.56 3.83
CA ILE A 313 4.10 19.45 3.49
C ILE A 313 2.72 19.77 4.10
N GLU A 314 1.69 19.77 3.26
CA GLU A 314 0.33 20.14 3.64
C GLU A 314 -0.58 18.93 3.85
N LEU A 315 -0.16 17.72 3.41
CA LEU A 315 -0.89 16.47 3.63
C LEU A 315 0.06 15.28 3.66
N ILE A 316 -0.17 14.35 4.59
CA ILE A 316 0.68 13.18 4.81
C ILE A 316 -0.18 11.92 4.87
N GLU A 317 0.18 10.92 4.07
CA GLU A 317 -0.27 9.54 4.19
C GLU A 317 0.94 8.68 4.62
N ALA A 318 1.00 8.33 5.89
CA ALA A 318 1.99 7.42 6.47
C ALA A 318 1.31 6.10 6.83
N ASN A 319 1.75 5.00 6.23
CA ASN A 319 1.09 3.72 6.43
C ASN A 319 1.19 3.24 7.89
N GLU A 320 0.07 2.86 8.46
CA GLU A 320 -0.07 2.39 9.84
C GLU A 320 0.04 0.86 9.90
N ALA A 321 1.24 0.30 9.74
CA ALA A 321 1.43 -1.14 9.89
C ALA A 321 1.16 -1.59 11.33
N PHE A 322 1.59 -0.77 12.29
CA PHE A 322 1.33 -0.89 13.74
C PHE A 322 1.20 0.50 14.35
N ALA A 323 0.37 0.66 15.38
CA ALA A 323 0.29 1.92 16.13
C ALA A 323 1.65 2.28 16.76
N ALA A 324 2.34 1.29 17.35
CA ALA A 324 3.69 1.46 17.90
C ALA A 324 4.68 2.00 16.85
N GLN A 325 4.64 1.45 15.63
CA GLN A 325 5.48 1.90 14.52
C GLN A 325 5.15 3.35 14.12
N SER A 326 3.87 3.69 14.01
CA SER A 326 3.43 5.04 13.64
C SER A 326 3.82 6.08 14.68
N LEU A 327 3.69 5.74 15.96
CA LEU A 327 4.09 6.58 17.08
C LEU A 327 5.62 6.76 17.16
N ALA A 328 6.41 5.71 16.88
CA ALA A 328 7.86 5.82 16.83
C ALA A 328 8.33 6.76 15.70
N VAL A 329 7.72 6.65 14.51
CA VAL A 329 7.98 7.56 13.38
C VAL A 329 7.60 8.99 13.73
N ASP A 330 6.45 9.19 14.40
CA ASP A 330 5.99 10.52 14.83
C ASP A 330 6.96 11.15 15.85
N ARG A 331 7.50 10.36 16.79
CA ARG A 331 8.52 10.86 17.75
C ARG A 331 9.82 11.32 17.10
N GLU A 332 10.15 10.79 15.93
CA GLU A 332 11.36 11.15 15.17
C GLU A 332 11.16 12.30 14.16
N LEU A 333 9.96 12.38 13.57
CA LEU A 333 9.66 13.33 12.50
C LEU A 333 8.76 14.48 12.96
N HIS A 334 8.08 14.33 14.10
CA HIS A 334 7.14 15.32 14.65
C HIS A 334 6.09 15.77 13.64
N PHE A 335 5.39 14.83 13.02
CA PHE A 335 4.34 15.13 12.05
C PHE A 335 3.24 15.99 12.64
N ASN A 336 2.76 16.95 11.86
CA ASN A 336 1.55 17.67 12.21
C ASN A 336 0.34 16.72 12.10
N LYS A 337 -0.31 16.42 13.23
CA LYS A 337 -1.42 15.46 13.33
C LYS A 337 -2.68 15.88 12.60
N GLU A 338 -2.85 17.18 12.33
CA GLU A 338 -4.01 17.72 11.59
C GLU A 338 -3.97 17.38 10.09
N ILE A 339 -2.77 17.08 9.56
CA ILE A 339 -2.56 16.73 8.16
C ILE A 339 -2.16 15.26 7.96
N LEU A 340 -2.02 14.50 9.04
CA LEU A 340 -1.60 13.10 9.02
C LEU A 340 -2.80 12.15 8.95
N ASN A 341 -2.84 11.28 7.93
CA ASN A 341 -3.85 10.23 7.77
C ASN A 341 -5.26 10.77 8.09
N VAL A 342 -5.64 11.84 7.43
CA VAL A 342 -6.85 12.61 7.77
C VAL A 342 -8.14 11.84 7.59
N ASN A 343 -8.10 10.77 6.80
CA ASN A 343 -9.21 9.85 6.53
C ASN A 343 -9.01 8.47 7.20
N GLY A 344 -8.16 8.39 8.23
CA GLY A 344 -7.74 7.13 8.83
C GLY A 344 -6.64 6.44 8.03
N GLY A 345 -5.96 5.47 8.62
CA GLY A 345 -4.86 4.74 7.99
C GLY A 345 -5.06 3.22 8.03
N ALA A 346 -4.00 2.46 7.84
CA ALA A 346 -4.08 1.01 7.62
C ALA A 346 -4.59 0.20 8.83
N ILE A 347 -4.49 0.71 10.05
CA ILE A 347 -5.10 0.06 11.22
C ILE A 347 -6.60 -0.04 11.06
N ALA A 348 -7.22 0.98 10.48
CA ALA A 348 -8.66 1.01 10.21
C ALA A 348 -9.02 0.50 8.82
N LEU A 349 -8.32 0.96 7.76
CA LEU A 349 -8.65 0.66 6.37
C LEU A 349 -8.13 -0.70 5.92
N GLY A 350 -7.02 -1.19 6.51
CA GLY A 350 -6.38 -2.44 6.13
C GLY A 350 -5.06 -2.27 5.36
N HIS A 351 -4.30 -3.39 5.28
CA HIS A 351 -2.93 -3.40 4.73
C HIS A 351 -2.70 -4.55 3.74
N PRO A 352 -3.30 -4.50 2.53
CA PRO A 352 -2.94 -5.43 1.45
C PRO A 352 -1.49 -5.15 1.01
N ILE A 353 -0.52 -5.91 1.55
CA ILE A 353 0.90 -5.52 1.61
C ILE A 353 1.50 -5.07 0.27
N GLY A 354 1.29 -5.82 -0.81
CA GLY A 354 1.81 -5.47 -2.14
C GLY A 354 1.16 -4.24 -2.78
N ALA A 355 -0.08 -3.93 -2.38
CA ALA A 355 -0.87 -2.81 -2.90
C ALA A 355 -0.73 -1.52 -2.07
N SER A 356 -0.40 -1.63 -0.78
CA SER A 356 -0.52 -0.53 0.18
C SER A 356 0.24 0.73 -0.21
N GLY A 357 1.45 0.60 -0.77
CA GLY A 357 2.21 1.77 -1.19
C GLY A 357 1.54 2.60 -2.29
N ALA A 358 0.88 1.95 -3.24
CA ALA A 358 0.06 2.63 -4.25
C ALA A 358 -1.25 3.14 -3.65
N ARG A 359 -1.87 2.37 -2.73
CA ARG A 359 -3.10 2.75 -2.04
C ARG A 359 -2.97 4.08 -1.30
N ILE A 360 -1.92 4.24 -0.49
CA ILE A 360 -1.71 5.49 0.25
C ILE A 360 -1.46 6.68 -0.68
N LEU A 361 -0.75 6.46 -1.80
CA LEU A 361 -0.53 7.51 -2.80
C LEU A 361 -1.84 7.92 -3.50
N VAL A 362 -2.71 6.96 -3.83
CA VAL A 362 -4.03 7.22 -4.41
C VAL A 362 -4.87 8.08 -3.47
N THR A 363 -4.97 7.68 -2.20
CA THR A 363 -5.74 8.44 -1.19
C THR A 363 -5.15 9.83 -0.98
N LEU A 364 -3.81 9.96 -0.90
CA LEU A 364 -3.12 11.24 -0.80
C LEU A 364 -3.51 12.19 -1.95
N ILE A 365 -3.40 11.73 -3.20
CA ILE A 365 -3.71 12.54 -4.38
C ILE A 365 -5.16 13.03 -4.38
N HIS A 366 -6.11 12.15 -4.09
CA HIS A 366 -7.53 12.50 -4.03
C HIS A 366 -7.84 13.50 -2.91
N GLU A 367 -7.24 13.34 -1.74
CA GLU A 367 -7.47 14.25 -0.62
C GLU A 367 -6.73 15.59 -0.82
N MET A 368 -5.54 15.59 -1.44
CA MET A 368 -4.87 16.84 -1.88
C MET A 368 -5.77 17.65 -2.80
N LYS A 369 -6.37 17.00 -3.80
CA LYS A 369 -7.30 17.66 -4.73
C LYS A 369 -8.51 18.24 -4.02
N LYS A 370 -9.10 17.55 -3.06
CA LYS A 370 -10.27 18.00 -2.29
C LYS A 370 -9.95 19.21 -1.41
N ARG A 371 -8.77 19.19 -0.78
CA ARG A 371 -8.31 20.25 0.13
C ARG A 371 -7.57 21.37 -0.56
N GLN A 372 -7.22 21.22 -1.85
CA GLN A 372 -6.31 22.11 -2.58
C GLN A 372 -4.93 22.21 -1.90
N ALA A 373 -4.52 21.10 -1.25
CA ALA A 373 -3.21 20.96 -0.64
C ALA A 373 -2.13 20.85 -1.72
N LYS A 374 -1.12 21.69 -1.66
CA LYS A 374 -0.13 21.81 -2.74
C LYS A 374 0.92 20.71 -2.69
N LYS A 375 1.46 20.39 -1.51
CA LYS A 375 2.51 19.39 -1.34
C LYS A 375 2.02 18.26 -0.45
N GLY A 376 2.20 17.02 -0.94
CA GLY A 376 1.81 15.81 -0.23
C GLY A 376 2.98 14.83 -0.10
N LEU A 377 2.98 14.08 1.00
CA LEU A 377 3.96 13.05 1.33
C LEU A 377 3.28 11.71 1.54
N ALA A 378 3.71 10.69 0.81
CA ALA A 378 3.35 9.29 1.08
C ALA A 378 4.58 8.52 1.57
N THR A 379 4.45 7.77 2.67
CA THR A 379 5.56 6.96 3.21
C THR A 379 5.08 5.70 3.89
N LEU A 380 5.93 4.67 3.89
CA LEU A 380 5.67 3.43 4.65
C LEU A 380 6.94 2.70 5.03
N CYS A 381 6.84 1.96 6.15
CA CYS A 381 7.83 1.00 6.59
C CYS A 381 7.71 -0.31 5.78
N ILE A 382 8.76 -1.09 5.79
CA ILE A 382 8.88 -2.30 4.98
C ILE A 382 9.55 -3.39 5.82
N GLY A 383 8.95 -4.56 5.88
CA GLY A 383 9.55 -5.75 6.48
C GLY A 383 10.96 -6.00 5.96
N GLY A 384 11.85 -6.46 6.83
CA GLY A 384 13.27 -6.60 6.52
C GLY A 384 14.09 -5.31 6.71
N GLY A 385 13.53 -4.27 7.35
CA GLY A 385 14.26 -3.08 7.74
C GLY A 385 14.45 -2.06 6.62
N GLN A 386 13.36 -1.63 5.98
CA GLN A 386 13.42 -0.63 4.92
C GLN A 386 12.30 0.42 5.06
N GLY A 387 12.42 1.51 4.30
CA GLY A 387 11.40 2.54 4.15
C GLY A 387 11.39 3.11 2.73
N VAL A 388 10.23 3.62 2.33
CA VAL A 388 10.06 4.37 1.08
C VAL A 388 9.26 5.64 1.33
N ALA A 389 9.53 6.69 0.56
CA ALA A 389 8.79 7.94 0.60
C ALA A 389 8.69 8.56 -0.80
N THR A 390 7.56 9.19 -1.07
CA THR A 390 7.30 9.97 -2.29
C THR A 390 6.70 11.31 -1.92
N ILE A 391 7.25 12.38 -2.47
CA ILE A 391 6.67 13.74 -2.39
C ILE A 391 6.07 14.09 -3.74
N VAL A 392 4.83 14.52 -3.71
CA VAL A 392 4.07 14.97 -4.88
C VAL A 392 3.59 16.41 -4.69
N GLU A 393 3.38 17.12 -5.80
CA GLU A 393 2.87 18.47 -5.82
C GLU A 393 1.65 18.56 -6.73
N LEU A 394 0.58 19.20 -6.25
CA LEU A 394 -0.65 19.42 -7.02
C LEU A 394 -0.36 20.34 -8.23
N VAL A 395 -0.89 19.97 -9.40
CA VAL A 395 -0.70 20.71 -10.66
C VAL A 395 -1.85 21.65 -10.90
#